data_aed5fb1fe21a7eec8dd422963c21926a
#
_entry.id   aed5fb1fe21a7eec8dd422963c21926a
#
_cell.length_a   1.000
_cell.length_b   1.000
_cell.length_c   1.000
_cell.angle_alpha   90.00
_cell.angle_beta   90.00
_cell.angle_gamma   90.00
#
_symmetry.space_group_name_H-M   'P 1'
#
loop_
_entity.id
_entity.type
_entity.pdbx_description
1 polymer ?
#
loop_
_entity_poly.entity_id
_entity_poly.type
_entity_poly.pdbx_seq_one_letter_code
_entity_poly.pdbx_strand_id
1 'polypeptide(L)'
;MVLDGEPADGGGVAEIGVHHGKLFIALQLLSPTGPSLAVDVFGAQDLNIDRSGSGDRERFVANVKRWGMPQTLVVREADSTTITRDQLAADLPAGARLFSVDGGHTKEIVHSDLKLAEAACTERGIVIADDVFNGSWPGVAEGTLSYLADGSGLRPFAIAFNKVLLARETAAQEYYARLLERATPRRRWLVREQEFVSSPVVSIATRPKNMRGLAERSALITKAYQRLS
;
A
#
# COMPACT_ATOMS: atom_id res chain seq x y z
N MET A 1 -2.38 -2.68 -14.82
CA MET A 1 -1.66 -1.61 -15.55
C MET A 1 -0.15 -1.69 -15.32
N VAL A 2 0.33 -1.54 -14.08
CA VAL A 2 1.78 -1.56 -13.80
C VAL A 2 2.38 -2.94 -14.06
N LEU A 3 1.73 -3.99 -13.61
CA LEU A 3 2.19 -5.37 -13.74
C LEU A 3 1.86 -6.02 -15.10
N ASP A 4 1.08 -5.36 -15.96
CA ASP A 4 0.71 -5.91 -17.26
C ASP A 4 1.94 -6.04 -18.17
N GLY A 5 2.24 -7.26 -18.60
CA GLY A 5 3.41 -7.56 -19.44
C GLY A 5 4.73 -7.65 -18.67
N GLU A 6 4.72 -7.54 -17.34
CA GLU A 6 5.89 -7.84 -16.53
C GLU A 6 6.15 -9.35 -16.49
N PRO A 7 7.40 -9.78 -16.70
CA PRO A 7 7.74 -11.18 -16.52
C PRO A 7 7.51 -11.58 -15.05
N ALA A 8 7.05 -12.80 -14.83
CA ALA A 8 6.97 -13.37 -13.50
C ALA A 8 8.42 -13.57 -12.99
N ASP A 9 8.78 -12.87 -11.94
CA ASP A 9 10.09 -12.98 -11.28
C ASP A 9 10.13 -14.07 -10.19
N GLY A 10 9.04 -14.84 -10.06
CA GLY A 10 8.88 -15.86 -9.04
C GLY A 10 8.62 -15.33 -7.62
N GLY A 11 8.64 -14.02 -7.45
CA GLY A 11 8.39 -13.38 -6.16
C GLY A 11 6.95 -13.57 -5.69
N GLY A 12 6.79 -13.74 -4.38
CA GLY A 12 5.51 -13.91 -3.72
C GLY A 12 4.81 -12.60 -3.39
N VAL A 13 3.77 -12.67 -2.57
CA VAL A 13 3.12 -11.49 -2.02
C VAL A 13 3.25 -11.47 -0.50
N ALA A 14 3.30 -10.29 0.11
CA ALA A 14 3.30 -10.14 1.55
C ALA A 14 2.43 -8.97 1.98
N GLU A 15 1.86 -9.05 3.17
CA GLU A 15 1.18 -7.96 3.83
C GLU A 15 1.40 -8.03 5.33
N ILE A 16 1.79 -6.90 5.93
CA ILE A 16 1.78 -6.65 7.37
C ILE A 16 0.48 -5.90 7.68
N GLY A 17 -0.32 -6.41 8.63
CA GLY A 17 -1.63 -5.88 8.96
C GLY A 17 -2.73 -6.40 8.03
N VAL A 18 -2.86 -7.73 7.92
CA VAL A 18 -3.82 -8.34 6.98
C VAL A 18 -5.28 -8.25 7.43
N HIS A 19 -5.54 -8.02 8.72
CA HIS A 19 -6.88 -7.95 9.31
C HIS A 19 -7.77 -9.13 8.89
N HIS A 20 -8.72 -8.94 7.97
CA HIS A 20 -9.59 -9.99 7.40
C HIS A 20 -9.21 -10.36 5.96
N GLY A 21 -8.10 -9.88 5.41
CA GLY A 21 -7.52 -10.29 4.13
C GLY A 21 -8.04 -9.57 2.89
N LYS A 22 -8.67 -8.41 3.03
CA LYS A 22 -9.27 -7.71 1.87
C LYS A 22 -8.24 -7.34 0.81
N LEU A 23 -7.15 -6.68 1.19
CA LEU A 23 -6.07 -6.30 0.27
C LEU A 23 -5.21 -7.51 -0.04
N PHE A 24 -4.87 -8.32 0.96
CA PHE A 24 -4.07 -9.53 0.81
C PHE A 24 -4.56 -10.44 -0.31
N ILE A 25 -5.87 -10.76 -0.33
CA ILE A 25 -6.49 -11.58 -1.38
C ILE A 25 -6.35 -10.91 -2.76
N ALA A 26 -6.55 -9.60 -2.84
CA ALA A 26 -6.36 -8.87 -4.09
C ALA A 26 -4.90 -8.95 -4.59
N LEU A 27 -3.92 -8.86 -3.70
CA LEU A 27 -2.50 -9.03 -4.04
C LEU A 27 -2.20 -10.44 -4.54
N GLN A 28 -2.73 -11.48 -3.88
CA GLN A 28 -2.61 -12.87 -4.34
C GLN A 28 -3.15 -13.06 -5.76
N LEU A 29 -4.31 -12.46 -6.07
CA LEU A 29 -4.93 -12.56 -7.39
C LEU A 29 -4.18 -11.75 -8.46
N LEU A 30 -3.49 -10.67 -8.07
CA LEU A 30 -2.67 -9.85 -8.97
C LEU A 30 -1.31 -10.51 -9.28
N SER A 31 -0.76 -11.29 -8.34
CA SER A 31 0.51 -12.01 -8.48
C SER A 31 0.36 -13.43 -7.94
N PRO A 32 -0.24 -14.34 -8.73
CA PRO A 32 -0.60 -15.69 -8.27
C PRO A 32 0.59 -16.66 -8.19
N THR A 33 1.80 -16.19 -8.46
CA THR A 33 3.02 -17.00 -8.41
C THR A 33 3.74 -16.80 -7.08
N GLY A 34 4.32 -17.87 -6.57
CA GLY A 34 5.10 -17.84 -5.33
C GLY A 34 4.26 -17.92 -4.04
N PRO A 35 4.95 -17.98 -2.89
CA PRO A 35 4.30 -17.98 -1.58
C PRO A 35 3.63 -16.64 -1.26
N SER A 36 2.68 -16.68 -0.33
CA SER A 36 2.00 -15.49 0.15
C SER A 36 2.07 -15.41 1.67
N LEU A 37 2.73 -14.39 2.20
CA LEU A 37 3.00 -14.18 3.61
C LEU A 37 2.03 -13.16 4.21
N ALA A 38 1.26 -13.57 5.19
CA ALA A 38 0.40 -12.74 5.99
C ALA A 38 0.99 -12.57 7.40
N VAL A 39 1.19 -11.33 7.82
CA VAL A 39 1.66 -10.98 9.17
C VAL A 39 0.61 -10.11 9.84
N ASP A 40 0.16 -10.50 11.03
CA ASP A 40 -0.79 -9.73 11.84
C ASP A 40 -0.70 -10.17 13.30
N VAL A 41 -1.00 -9.29 14.22
CA VAL A 41 -1.13 -9.63 15.65
C VAL A 41 -2.46 -10.30 15.96
N PHE A 42 -3.44 -10.20 15.06
CA PHE A 42 -4.79 -10.76 15.19
C PHE A 42 -5.41 -10.56 16.58
N GLY A 43 -5.59 -11.67 17.33
CA GLY A 43 -6.16 -11.67 18.66
C GLY A 43 -5.23 -11.14 19.77
N ALA A 44 -3.92 -11.04 19.52
CA ALA A 44 -2.95 -10.56 20.50
C ALA A 44 -2.98 -9.01 20.64
N GLN A 45 -4.12 -8.49 21.09
CA GLN A 45 -4.38 -7.04 21.13
C GLN A 45 -3.46 -6.26 22.09
N ASP A 46 -2.76 -6.93 22.99
CA ASP A 46 -1.74 -6.29 23.84
C ASP A 46 -0.53 -5.82 23.00
N LEU A 47 -0.32 -6.41 21.81
CA LEU A 47 0.70 -6.00 20.84
C LEU A 47 0.22 -4.88 19.90
N ASN A 48 -1.08 -4.59 19.88
CA ASN A 48 -1.68 -3.53 19.06
C ASN A 48 -1.58 -2.19 19.80
N ILE A 49 -0.42 -1.54 19.69
CA ILE A 49 -0.07 -0.33 20.46
C ILE A 49 -1.01 0.84 20.17
N ASP A 50 -1.41 1.02 18.93
CA ASP A 50 -2.26 2.12 18.48
C ASP A 50 -3.76 1.79 18.50
N ARG A 51 -4.10 0.55 18.79
CA ARG A 51 -5.48 0.03 18.83
C ARG A 51 -6.23 0.20 17.51
N SER A 52 -5.51 0.15 16.40
CA SER A 52 -6.04 0.29 15.05
C SER A 52 -6.62 -1.01 14.52
N GLY A 53 -7.81 -1.31 14.81
CA GLY A 53 -8.46 -2.49 14.28
C GLY A 53 -8.31 -3.74 15.17
N SER A 54 -9.04 -4.77 14.81
CA SER A 54 -9.05 -6.07 15.50
C SER A 54 -9.15 -7.15 14.44
N GLY A 55 -8.00 -7.69 14.02
CA GLY A 55 -7.92 -8.79 13.09
C GLY A 55 -8.45 -10.09 13.71
N ASP A 56 -9.03 -10.95 12.88
CA ASP A 56 -9.50 -12.27 13.26
C ASP A 56 -8.85 -13.32 12.33
N ARG A 57 -7.96 -14.13 12.90
CA ARG A 57 -7.18 -15.13 12.17
C ARG A 57 -8.05 -16.18 11.50
N GLU A 58 -9.08 -16.68 12.17
CA GLU A 58 -9.95 -17.70 11.61
C GLU A 58 -10.75 -17.13 10.43
N ARG A 59 -11.28 -15.92 10.59
CA ARG A 59 -11.98 -15.20 9.54
C ARG A 59 -11.07 -14.87 8.36
N PHE A 60 -9.83 -14.43 8.61
CA PHE A 60 -8.82 -14.22 7.58
C PHE A 60 -8.58 -15.48 6.76
N VAL A 61 -8.27 -16.60 7.42
CA VAL A 61 -8.01 -17.89 6.77
C VAL A 61 -9.24 -18.38 6.00
N ALA A 62 -10.45 -18.24 6.56
CA ALA A 62 -11.70 -18.60 5.88
C ALA A 62 -11.91 -17.75 4.60
N ASN A 63 -11.61 -16.45 4.65
CA ASN A 63 -11.69 -15.56 3.49
C ASN A 63 -10.67 -15.94 2.41
N VAL A 64 -9.41 -16.24 2.78
CA VAL A 64 -8.39 -16.69 1.82
C VAL A 64 -8.78 -18.03 1.19
N LYS A 65 -9.31 -18.98 1.97
CA LYS A 65 -9.82 -20.25 1.44
C LYS A 65 -10.95 -20.06 0.44
N ARG A 66 -11.81 -19.08 0.66
CA ARG A 66 -12.98 -18.81 -0.18
C ARG A 66 -12.67 -18.00 -1.44
N TRP A 67 -11.75 -17.03 -1.35
CA TRP A 67 -11.58 -15.98 -2.36
C TRP A 67 -10.14 -15.84 -2.87
N GLY A 68 -9.16 -16.38 -2.16
CA GLY A 68 -7.73 -16.24 -2.45
C GLY A 68 -7.09 -17.56 -2.88
N MET A 69 -5.80 -17.67 -2.57
CA MET A 69 -4.94 -18.82 -2.92
C MET A 69 -4.38 -19.48 -1.66
N PRO A 70 -5.17 -20.33 -1.00
CA PRO A 70 -4.79 -20.92 0.30
C PRO A 70 -3.58 -21.86 0.24
N GLN A 71 -3.29 -22.44 -0.94
CA GLN A 71 -2.17 -23.35 -1.14
C GLN A 71 -0.79 -22.69 -1.03
N THR A 72 -0.72 -21.37 -1.19
CA THR A 72 0.53 -20.58 -1.09
C THR A 72 0.65 -19.82 0.22
N LEU A 73 -0.34 -19.94 1.11
CA LEU A 73 -0.48 -19.10 2.30
C LEU A 73 0.46 -19.53 3.43
N VAL A 74 1.28 -18.59 3.87
CA VAL A 74 2.02 -18.62 5.14
C VAL A 74 1.43 -17.55 6.07
N VAL A 75 1.09 -17.92 7.32
CA VAL A 75 0.54 -16.99 8.30
C VAL A 75 1.47 -16.91 9.50
N ARG A 76 1.91 -15.69 9.82
CA ARG A 76 2.62 -15.35 11.05
C ARG A 76 1.75 -14.48 11.94
N GLU A 77 1.31 -15.03 13.06
CA GLU A 77 0.68 -14.26 14.14
C GLU A 77 1.80 -13.69 15.01
N ALA A 78 2.20 -12.44 14.74
CA ALA A 78 3.36 -11.82 15.34
C ALA A 78 3.32 -10.29 15.24
N ASP A 79 4.04 -9.63 16.14
CA ASP A 79 4.46 -8.24 15.99
C ASP A 79 5.51 -8.15 14.86
N SER A 80 5.24 -7.33 13.84
CA SER A 80 6.11 -7.17 12.67
C SER A 80 7.52 -6.72 13.04
N THR A 81 7.67 -5.94 14.12
CA THR A 81 8.97 -5.45 14.60
C THR A 81 9.89 -6.57 15.11
N THR A 82 9.34 -7.75 15.39
CA THR A 82 10.10 -8.94 15.84
C THR A 82 10.52 -9.85 14.69
N ILE A 83 10.04 -9.62 13.48
CA ILE A 83 10.33 -10.44 12.30
C ILE A 83 11.73 -10.14 11.78
N THR A 84 12.52 -11.19 11.63
CA THR A 84 13.89 -11.09 11.11
C THR A 84 13.93 -11.28 9.59
N ARG A 85 15.01 -10.78 8.97
CA ARG A 85 15.27 -11.00 7.54
C ARG A 85 15.37 -12.48 7.17
N ASP A 86 15.95 -13.31 8.04
CA ASP A 86 16.08 -14.75 7.80
C ASP A 86 14.71 -15.45 7.80
N GLN A 87 13.82 -15.03 8.69
CA GLN A 87 12.44 -15.52 8.69
C GLN A 87 11.69 -15.14 7.41
N LEU A 88 11.86 -13.88 6.96
CA LEU A 88 11.28 -13.46 5.68
C LEU A 88 11.85 -14.23 4.49
N ALA A 89 13.16 -14.44 4.45
CA ALA A 89 13.81 -15.19 3.38
C ALA A 89 13.35 -16.66 3.36
N ALA A 90 13.06 -17.25 4.52
CA ALA A 90 12.50 -18.60 4.62
C ALA A 90 11.05 -18.67 4.08
N ASP A 91 10.22 -17.65 4.39
CA ASP A 91 8.82 -17.59 3.97
C ASP A 91 8.66 -17.14 2.49
N LEU A 92 9.59 -16.30 2.01
CA LEU A 92 9.60 -15.72 0.68
C LEU A 92 10.97 -15.94 0.01
N PRO A 93 11.32 -17.19 -0.35
CA PRO A 93 12.67 -17.52 -0.83
C PRO A 93 13.05 -16.84 -2.14
N ALA A 94 12.09 -16.45 -2.98
CA ALA A 94 12.30 -15.65 -4.18
C ALA A 94 12.03 -14.15 -3.97
N GLY A 95 11.82 -13.73 -2.70
CA GLY A 95 11.43 -12.37 -2.35
C GLY A 95 9.95 -12.07 -2.59
N ALA A 96 9.54 -10.83 -2.34
CA ALA A 96 8.19 -10.33 -2.56
C ALA A 96 8.11 -9.50 -3.84
N ARG A 97 7.19 -9.86 -4.72
CA ARG A 97 6.80 -9.04 -5.87
C ARG A 97 5.86 -7.90 -5.48
N LEU A 98 4.97 -8.15 -4.53
CA LEU A 98 4.10 -7.16 -3.93
C LEU A 98 4.19 -7.27 -2.41
N PHE A 99 4.49 -6.17 -1.74
CA PHE A 99 4.53 -6.11 -0.29
C PHE A 99 3.70 -4.92 0.21
N SER A 100 2.64 -5.18 0.96
CA SER A 100 1.83 -4.15 1.61
C SER A 100 2.26 -3.95 3.06
N VAL A 101 2.47 -2.70 3.46
CA VAL A 101 2.74 -2.27 4.83
C VAL A 101 1.51 -1.50 5.32
N ASP A 102 0.71 -2.16 6.15
CA ASP A 102 -0.56 -1.68 6.72
C ASP A 102 -0.71 -2.15 8.18
N GLY A 103 0.43 -2.16 8.91
CA GLY A 103 0.52 -2.61 10.29
C GLY A 103 0.25 -1.51 11.30
N GLY A 104 1.11 -1.39 12.33
CA GLY A 104 1.00 -0.33 13.33
C GLY A 104 1.24 1.06 12.74
N HIS A 105 0.58 2.09 13.32
CA HIS A 105 0.54 3.44 12.76
C HIS A 105 1.45 4.45 13.48
N THR A 106 2.44 3.96 14.24
CA THR A 106 3.47 4.83 14.82
C THR A 106 4.63 5.01 13.83
N LYS A 107 5.34 6.12 13.96
CA LYS A 107 6.52 6.43 13.12
C LYS A 107 7.53 5.28 13.10
N GLU A 108 7.86 4.76 14.29
CA GLU A 108 8.89 3.74 14.48
C GLU A 108 8.51 2.42 13.83
N ILE A 109 7.26 1.98 13.99
CA ILE A 109 6.75 0.74 13.41
C ILE A 109 6.73 0.85 11.88
N VAL A 110 6.14 1.91 11.32
CA VAL A 110 6.08 2.12 9.87
C VAL A 110 7.47 2.17 9.25
N HIS A 111 8.42 2.89 9.87
CA HIS A 111 9.81 2.95 9.42
C HIS A 111 10.46 1.56 9.40
N SER A 112 10.28 0.78 10.47
CA SER A 112 10.77 -0.60 10.58
C SER A 112 10.16 -1.51 9.53
N ASP A 113 8.85 -1.46 9.36
CA ASP A 113 8.11 -2.31 8.41
C ASP A 113 8.48 -2.00 6.96
N LEU A 114 8.72 -0.73 6.62
CA LEU A 114 9.21 -0.35 5.30
C LEU A 114 10.63 -0.86 5.04
N LYS A 115 11.53 -0.83 6.03
CA LYS A 115 12.87 -1.46 5.92
C LYS A 115 12.79 -2.98 5.75
N LEU A 116 11.86 -3.61 6.45
CA LEU A 116 11.60 -5.04 6.32
C LEU A 116 11.08 -5.38 4.92
N ALA A 117 10.12 -4.61 4.41
CA ALA A 117 9.57 -4.78 3.07
C ALA A 117 10.62 -4.54 1.98
N GLU A 118 11.47 -3.51 2.12
CA GLU A 118 12.58 -3.26 1.19
C GLU A 118 13.55 -4.45 1.13
N ALA A 119 13.89 -5.03 2.29
CA ALA A 119 14.81 -6.15 2.37
C ALA A 119 14.24 -7.43 1.72
N ALA A 120 12.92 -7.60 1.72
CA ALA A 120 12.24 -8.75 1.14
C ALA A 120 11.85 -8.58 -0.31
N CYS A 121 11.75 -7.34 -0.82
CA CYS A 121 11.29 -7.08 -2.18
C CYS A 121 12.30 -7.54 -3.24
N THR A 122 11.76 -8.14 -4.33
CA THR A 122 12.53 -8.40 -5.55
C THR A 122 13.01 -7.09 -6.19
N GLU A 123 13.93 -7.18 -7.17
CA GLU A 123 14.42 -6.00 -7.91
C GLU A 123 13.29 -5.22 -8.59
N ARG A 124 12.22 -5.91 -8.99
CA ARG A 124 11.03 -5.33 -9.61
C ARG A 124 9.81 -5.34 -8.68
N GLY A 125 10.03 -5.59 -7.40
CA GLY A 125 8.96 -5.62 -6.40
C GLY A 125 8.38 -4.23 -6.14
N ILE A 126 7.12 -4.22 -5.76
CA ILE A 126 6.38 -3.00 -5.38
C ILE A 126 6.05 -3.08 -3.89
N VAL A 127 6.50 -2.09 -3.14
CA VAL A 127 6.07 -1.87 -1.75
C VAL A 127 4.93 -0.85 -1.74
N ILE A 128 3.88 -1.17 -1.02
CA ILE A 128 2.69 -0.35 -0.83
C ILE A 128 2.67 0.12 0.62
N ALA A 129 2.99 1.40 0.85
CA ALA A 129 2.80 2.03 2.16
C ALA A 129 1.35 2.51 2.25
N ASP A 130 0.55 1.87 3.12
CA ASP A 130 -0.85 2.24 3.33
C ASP A 130 -0.96 3.42 4.30
N ASP A 131 -2.10 4.08 4.28
CA ASP A 131 -2.51 5.14 5.19
C ASP A 131 -1.58 6.37 5.29
N VAL A 132 -0.63 6.57 4.35
CA VAL A 132 0.32 7.70 4.37
C VAL A 132 -0.40 9.05 4.40
N PHE A 133 -1.55 9.16 3.76
CA PHE A 133 -2.35 10.40 3.72
C PHE A 133 -3.63 10.30 4.56
N ASN A 134 -3.66 9.41 5.54
CA ASN A 134 -4.77 9.31 6.47
C ASN A 134 -4.55 10.27 7.67
N GLY A 135 -5.37 11.31 7.76
CA GLY A 135 -5.26 12.29 8.83
C GLY A 135 -5.49 11.75 10.26
N SER A 136 -6.04 10.54 10.39
CA SER A 136 -6.19 9.87 11.69
C SER A 136 -4.87 9.25 12.18
N TRP A 137 -3.92 9.00 11.28
CA TRP A 137 -2.67 8.31 11.56
C TRP A 137 -1.43 9.11 11.11
N PRO A 138 -1.14 10.28 11.71
CA PRO A 138 -0.02 11.14 11.28
C PRO A 138 1.34 10.45 11.41
N GLY A 139 1.50 9.49 12.33
CA GLY A 139 2.71 8.69 12.48
C GLY A 139 3.07 7.89 11.24
N VAL A 140 2.08 7.49 10.42
CA VAL A 140 2.33 6.77 9.16
C VAL A 140 3.04 7.68 8.15
N ALA A 141 2.55 8.91 7.98
CA ALA A 141 3.22 9.89 7.12
C ALA A 141 4.64 10.18 7.62
N GLU A 142 4.81 10.40 8.93
CA GLU A 142 6.11 10.68 9.54
C GLU A 142 7.09 9.50 9.38
N GLY A 143 6.64 8.26 9.60
CA GLY A 143 7.43 7.05 9.43
C GLY A 143 7.86 6.84 7.98
N THR A 144 6.94 7.03 7.04
CA THR A 144 7.21 6.90 5.61
C THR A 144 8.22 7.96 5.14
N LEU A 145 8.05 9.22 5.53
CA LEU A 145 8.98 10.29 5.19
C LEU A 145 10.36 10.08 5.83
N SER A 146 10.40 9.65 7.09
CA SER A 146 11.65 9.32 7.78
C SER A 146 12.39 8.18 7.08
N TYR A 147 11.68 7.12 6.67
CA TYR A 147 12.26 6.01 5.90
C TYR A 147 12.84 6.48 4.57
N LEU A 148 12.12 7.31 3.81
CA LEU A 148 12.59 7.83 2.52
C LEU A 148 13.80 8.78 2.66
N ALA A 149 13.90 9.53 3.75
CA ALA A 149 15.01 10.42 4.05
C ALA A 149 16.26 9.69 4.53
N ASP A 150 16.14 8.50 5.09
CA ASP A 150 17.22 7.72 5.72
C ASP A 150 18.01 6.87 4.72
N GLY A 151 18.07 7.29 3.45
CA GLY A 151 18.85 6.62 2.41
C GLY A 151 18.24 5.32 1.90
N SER A 152 16.91 5.22 1.89
CA SER A 152 16.18 4.04 1.35
C SER A 152 16.56 3.72 -0.09
N GLY A 153 16.60 2.44 -0.44
CA GLY A 153 16.78 1.96 -1.81
C GLY A 153 15.51 2.02 -2.66
N LEU A 154 14.37 2.40 -2.07
CA LEU A 154 13.09 2.52 -2.77
C LEU A 154 12.77 3.98 -3.09
N ARG A 155 12.07 4.19 -4.21
CA ARG A 155 11.58 5.50 -4.67
C ARG A 155 10.08 5.46 -4.88
N PRO A 156 9.35 6.51 -4.50
CA PRO A 156 7.94 6.63 -4.85
C PRO A 156 7.77 6.82 -6.36
N PHE A 157 6.76 6.14 -6.93
CA PHE A 157 6.40 6.29 -8.34
C PHE A 157 4.91 6.54 -8.56
N ALA A 158 4.08 6.25 -7.55
CA ALA A 158 2.65 6.52 -7.60
C ALA A 158 2.07 6.82 -6.22
N ILE A 159 1.02 7.62 -6.21
CA ILE A 159 0.14 7.85 -5.07
C ILE A 159 -1.26 7.44 -5.49
N ALA A 160 -1.86 6.49 -4.78
CA ALA A 160 -3.21 6.02 -5.08
C ALA A 160 -4.08 6.15 -3.82
N PHE A 161 -4.98 7.11 -3.82
CA PHE A 161 -5.83 7.45 -2.67
C PHE A 161 -4.98 7.86 -1.44
N ASN A 162 -4.90 7.01 -0.41
CA ASN A 162 -4.11 7.21 0.80
C ASN A 162 -2.77 6.44 0.80
N LYS A 163 -2.43 5.75 -0.30
CA LYS A 163 -1.27 4.85 -0.40
C LYS A 163 -0.16 5.46 -1.24
N VAL A 164 1.09 5.20 -0.85
CA VAL A 164 2.28 5.47 -1.66
C VAL A 164 2.85 4.15 -2.17
N LEU A 165 3.08 4.06 -3.47
CA LEU A 165 3.69 2.91 -4.12
C LEU A 165 5.16 3.21 -4.37
N LEU A 166 6.01 2.31 -3.90
CA LEU A 166 7.46 2.42 -3.91
C LEU A 166 8.06 1.25 -4.68
N ALA A 167 9.17 1.47 -5.36
CA ALA A 167 9.97 0.42 -5.99
C ALA A 167 11.44 0.84 -6.03
N ARG A 168 12.35 -0.07 -6.39
CA ARG A 168 13.75 0.29 -6.63
C ARG A 168 13.85 1.29 -7.79
N GLU A 169 14.87 2.13 -7.78
CA GLU A 169 15.04 3.29 -8.67
C GLU A 169 14.66 3.00 -10.13
N THR A 170 15.28 1.99 -10.75
CA THR A 170 15.02 1.66 -12.16
C THR A 170 13.58 1.20 -12.38
N ALA A 171 13.06 0.35 -11.50
CA ALA A 171 11.69 -0.13 -11.60
C ALA A 171 10.68 1.01 -11.36
N ALA A 172 10.96 1.90 -10.41
CA ALA A 172 10.11 3.06 -10.13
C ALA A 172 9.96 3.98 -11.35
N GLN A 173 11.07 4.28 -12.06
CA GLN A 173 11.06 5.08 -13.28
C GLN A 173 10.24 4.43 -14.38
N GLU A 174 10.42 3.12 -14.61
CA GLU A 174 9.65 2.38 -15.60
C GLU A 174 8.15 2.29 -15.25
N TYR A 175 7.82 2.06 -13.97
CA TYR A 175 6.43 2.00 -13.51
C TYR A 175 5.75 3.36 -13.59
N TYR A 176 6.45 4.44 -13.25
CA TYR A 176 5.97 5.79 -13.44
C TYR A 176 5.62 6.06 -14.91
N ALA A 177 6.57 5.81 -15.84
CA ALA A 177 6.36 6.03 -17.27
C ALA A 177 5.17 5.21 -17.80
N ARG A 178 5.09 3.94 -17.40
CA ARG A 178 3.97 3.04 -17.79
C ARG A 178 2.62 3.50 -17.23
N LEU A 179 2.60 4.00 -16.00
CA LEU A 179 1.36 4.57 -15.42
C LEU A 179 0.95 5.85 -16.14
N LEU A 180 1.90 6.72 -16.45
CA LEU A 180 1.64 7.97 -17.17
C LEU A 180 1.03 7.69 -18.55
N GLU A 181 1.55 6.70 -19.27
CA GLU A 181 1.04 6.26 -20.57
C GLU A 181 -0.37 5.64 -20.49
N ARG A 182 -0.62 4.79 -19.47
CA ARG A 182 -1.81 3.93 -19.42
C ARG A 182 -2.92 4.46 -18.51
N ALA A 183 -2.59 5.32 -17.56
CA ALA A 183 -3.56 5.88 -16.64
C ALA A 183 -4.38 6.97 -17.30
N THR A 184 -5.59 6.61 -17.75
CA THR A 184 -6.51 7.59 -18.30
C THR A 184 -7.44 8.14 -17.22
N PRO A 185 -7.70 9.46 -17.19
CA PRO A 185 -8.70 10.03 -16.30
C PRO A 185 -10.07 9.38 -16.53
N ARG A 186 -10.68 8.86 -15.49
CA ARG A 186 -12.04 8.31 -15.53
C ARG A 186 -13.01 9.30 -14.87
N ARG A 187 -14.32 9.15 -15.13
CA ARG A 187 -15.36 10.04 -14.57
C ARG A 187 -15.22 10.25 -13.04
N ARG A 188 -14.74 9.24 -12.32
CA ARG A 188 -14.60 9.26 -10.86
C ARG A 188 -13.16 9.49 -10.38
N TRP A 189 -12.17 9.43 -11.26
CA TRP A 189 -10.75 9.52 -10.90
C TRP A 189 -10.09 10.74 -11.53
N LEU A 190 -9.28 11.43 -10.73
CA LEU A 190 -8.30 12.39 -11.18
C LEU A 190 -6.98 11.66 -11.30
N VAL A 191 -6.32 11.82 -12.42
CA VAL A 191 -4.94 11.35 -12.64
C VAL A 191 -4.11 12.60 -12.90
N ARG A 192 -3.04 12.77 -12.15
CA ARG A 192 -2.14 13.92 -12.25
C ARG A 192 -0.70 13.47 -12.11
N GLU A 193 0.18 14.12 -12.84
CA GLU A 193 1.61 14.07 -12.61
C GLU A 193 1.95 15.07 -11.49
N GLN A 194 2.73 14.64 -10.52
CA GLN A 194 3.13 15.42 -9.35
C GLN A 194 4.56 15.03 -8.93
N GLU A 195 5.10 15.74 -7.95
CA GLU A 195 6.34 15.39 -7.28
C GLU A 195 6.05 15.00 -5.82
N PHE A 196 6.70 13.96 -5.32
CA PHE A 196 6.67 13.56 -3.93
C PHE A 196 8.05 13.07 -3.50
N VAL A 197 8.63 13.72 -2.46
CA VAL A 197 9.99 13.43 -1.95
C VAL A 197 11.02 13.39 -3.09
N SER A 198 11.05 14.46 -3.89
CA SER A 198 11.95 14.65 -5.05
C SER A 198 11.87 13.56 -6.13
N SER A 199 10.78 12.81 -6.17
CA SER A 199 10.51 11.80 -7.20
C SER A 199 9.24 12.15 -7.97
N PRO A 200 9.22 11.97 -9.30
CA PRO A 200 7.99 12.13 -10.07
C PRO A 200 7.02 10.99 -9.75
N VAL A 201 5.76 11.32 -9.51
CA VAL A 201 4.72 10.35 -9.16
C VAL A 201 3.45 10.57 -9.99
N VAL A 202 2.77 9.48 -10.33
CA VAL A 202 1.41 9.54 -10.86
C VAL A 202 0.43 9.48 -9.69
N SER A 203 -0.27 10.59 -9.45
CA SER A 203 -1.29 10.67 -8.39
C SER A 203 -2.67 10.30 -8.94
N ILE A 204 -3.32 9.34 -8.28
CA ILE A 204 -4.67 8.86 -8.58
C ILE A 204 -5.56 9.12 -7.36
N ALA A 205 -6.54 10.01 -7.50
CA ALA A 205 -7.46 10.35 -6.44
C ALA A 205 -8.92 10.29 -6.92
N THR A 206 -9.85 10.17 -5.98
CA THR A 206 -11.26 10.35 -6.31
C THR A 206 -11.53 11.81 -6.66
N ARG A 207 -12.28 12.04 -7.73
CA ARG A 207 -12.79 13.40 -7.98
C ARG A 207 -13.66 13.80 -6.79
N PRO A 208 -13.42 14.97 -6.17
CA PRO A 208 -14.36 15.47 -5.17
C PRO A 208 -15.74 15.48 -5.82
N LYS A 209 -16.74 14.97 -5.15
CA LYS A 209 -18.13 15.16 -5.55
C LYS A 209 -18.33 16.66 -5.63
N ASN A 210 -18.47 17.18 -6.84
CA ASN A 210 -18.42 18.62 -7.11
C ASN A 210 -19.65 19.30 -6.48
N MET A 211 -19.59 19.58 -5.19
CA MET A 211 -20.53 20.51 -4.54
C MET A 211 -20.54 21.87 -5.27
N ARG A 212 -19.38 22.33 -5.80
CA ARG A 212 -19.30 23.48 -6.70
C ARG A 212 -20.12 23.28 -7.98
N GLY A 213 -20.05 22.14 -8.65
CA GLY A 213 -20.83 21.90 -9.86
C GLY A 213 -22.34 21.76 -9.60
N LEU A 214 -22.76 21.36 -8.38
CA LEU A 214 -24.14 21.48 -7.93
C LEU A 214 -24.49 22.93 -7.57
N ALA A 215 -23.57 23.65 -6.96
CA ALA A 215 -23.74 25.06 -6.61
C ALA A 215 -23.84 25.96 -7.87
N GLU A 216 -23.01 25.72 -8.89
CA GLU A 216 -23.02 26.45 -10.16
C GLU A 216 -24.31 26.22 -10.96
N ARG A 217 -25.02 25.11 -10.73
CA ARG A 217 -26.35 24.84 -11.31
C ARG A 217 -27.51 25.43 -10.54
N SER A 218 -27.27 25.97 -9.34
CA SER A 218 -28.27 26.61 -8.50
C SER A 218 -27.91 28.09 -8.33
N ALA A 219 -28.65 28.96 -9.03
CA ALA A 219 -28.49 30.40 -8.91
C ALA A 219 -28.60 30.94 -7.48
N LEU A 220 -29.30 30.22 -6.59
CA LEU A 220 -29.41 30.53 -5.17
C LEU A 220 -28.12 30.26 -4.39
N ILE A 221 -27.43 29.15 -4.68
CA ILE A 221 -26.18 28.77 -3.99
C ILE A 221 -25.02 29.63 -4.50
N THR A 222 -24.98 29.96 -5.79
CA THR A 222 -24.01 30.90 -6.37
C THR A 222 -24.12 32.31 -5.75
N LYS A 223 -25.35 32.79 -5.57
CA LYS A 223 -25.59 34.07 -4.89
C LYS A 223 -25.19 34.07 -3.41
N ALA A 224 -25.40 32.97 -2.71
CA ALA A 224 -24.99 32.82 -1.31
C ALA A 224 -23.45 32.79 -1.19
N TYR A 225 -22.77 32.07 -2.08
CA TYR A 225 -21.30 31.99 -2.08
C TYR A 225 -20.63 33.33 -2.41
N GLN A 226 -21.19 34.10 -3.35
CA GLN A 226 -20.70 35.46 -3.70
C GLN A 226 -20.91 36.51 -2.60
N ARG A 227 -21.76 36.23 -1.61
CA ARG A 227 -21.98 37.12 -0.44
C ARG A 227 -21.06 36.77 0.75
N LEU A 228 -20.37 35.61 0.71
CA LEU A 228 -19.49 35.12 1.77
C LEU A 228 -18.00 35.18 1.38
N SER A 229 -17.71 35.54 0.14
CA SER A 229 -16.37 35.80 -0.40
C SER A 229 -16.15 37.32 -0.54
#